data_8f5127ad8712e7036678c587877e2c02
#
_entry.id   8f5127ad8712e7036678c587877e2c02
#
_cell.length_a   1.000
_cell.length_b   1.000
_cell.length_c   1.000
_cell.angle_alpha   90.00
_cell.angle_beta   90.00
_cell.angle_gamma   90.00
#
_symmetry.space_group_name_H-M   'P 1'
#
loop_
_entity.id
_entity.type
_entity.pdbx_description
1 polymer ?
#
loop_
_entity_poly.entity_id
_entity_poly.type
_entity_poly.pdbx_seq_one_letter_code
_entity_poly.pdbx_strand_id
1 'polypeptide(L)'
;DLPQKTGQEFEIALRINIGNHQADRELFQEKGWRLEDPGNLRDLADYRAYIEQSRAEFSVAHNRYVEFSTGWFSDRSVLYLASGKPVLVQSTGIEHHLPTGKGLLTFTTMEEAIAGIEEINGNYVLHSRAAREIAEEYFDSDRVLAKILNHIGY
;
A
#
# COMPACT_ATOMS: atom_id res chain seq x y z
N ASP A 1 14.62 -8.75 0.24
CA ASP A 1 15.40 -8.82 1.51
C ASP A 1 14.76 -8.03 2.66
N LEU A 2 13.67 -7.26 2.40
CA LEU A 2 13.05 -6.37 3.38
C LEU A 2 12.57 -7.10 4.66
N PRO A 3 11.91 -8.29 4.59
CA PRO A 3 11.52 -9.01 5.80
C PRO A 3 12.71 -9.37 6.69
N GLN A 4 13.84 -9.75 6.09
CA GLN A 4 15.06 -10.11 6.83
C GLN A 4 15.76 -8.92 7.49
N LYS A 5 15.52 -7.70 6.97
CA LYS A 5 16.16 -6.47 7.46
C LYS A 5 15.33 -5.74 8.54
N THR A 6 14.04 -5.99 8.62
CA THR A 6 13.13 -5.26 9.53
C THR A 6 12.59 -6.11 10.66
N GLY A 7 12.67 -7.45 10.57
CA GLY A 7 11.99 -8.36 11.49
C GLY A 7 10.46 -8.27 11.43
N GLN A 8 9.90 -7.49 10.48
CA GLN A 8 8.47 -7.42 10.25
C GLN A 8 8.03 -8.59 9.36
N GLU A 9 6.89 -9.21 9.68
CA GLU A 9 6.27 -10.17 8.77
C GLU A 9 5.69 -9.45 7.55
N PHE A 10 6.01 -9.98 6.36
CA PHE A 10 5.45 -9.53 5.09
C PHE A 10 4.72 -10.68 4.42
N GLU A 11 3.55 -10.38 3.93
CA GLU A 11 2.75 -11.30 3.15
C GLU A 11 2.41 -10.69 1.79
N ILE A 12 2.42 -11.52 0.76
CA ILE A 12 2.05 -11.11 -0.58
C ILE A 12 1.05 -12.12 -1.17
N ALA A 13 -0.13 -11.63 -1.55
CA ALA A 13 -1.10 -12.39 -2.31
C ALA A 13 -0.72 -12.34 -3.80
N LEU A 14 0.03 -13.32 -4.26
CA LEU A 14 0.59 -13.34 -5.61
C LEU A 14 0.23 -14.64 -6.34
N ARG A 15 -0.43 -14.51 -7.51
CA ARG A 15 -0.65 -15.63 -8.40
C ARG A 15 0.61 -15.91 -9.20
N ILE A 16 1.38 -16.86 -8.72
CA ILE A 16 2.53 -17.40 -9.46
C ILE A 16 2.01 -18.57 -10.31
N ASN A 17 1.83 -18.34 -11.60
CA ASN A 17 1.31 -19.35 -12.52
C ASN A 17 2.22 -20.58 -12.57
N ILE A 18 1.59 -21.76 -12.52
CA ILE A 18 2.26 -23.05 -12.57
C ILE A 18 2.98 -23.19 -13.91
N GLY A 19 4.30 -23.37 -13.88
CA GLY A 19 5.09 -23.71 -15.07
C GLY A 19 6.53 -23.22 -15.02
N ASN A 20 6.78 -21.91 -14.89
CA ASN A 20 8.13 -21.33 -14.90
C ASN A 20 8.48 -20.50 -13.66
N HIS A 21 7.59 -20.44 -12.66
CA HIS A 21 7.72 -19.52 -11.54
C HIS A 21 7.95 -20.19 -10.18
N GLN A 22 8.30 -21.48 -10.18
CA GLN A 22 8.65 -22.18 -8.94
C GLN A 22 9.86 -21.52 -8.28
N ALA A 23 10.85 -21.12 -9.08
CA ALA A 23 12.04 -20.42 -8.60
C ALA A 23 11.71 -19.07 -7.96
N ASP A 24 10.74 -18.32 -8.51
CA ASP A 24 10.30 -17.05 -7.92
C ASP A 24 9.62 -17.26 -6.56
N ARG A 25 8.81 -18.32 -6.46
CA ARG A 25 8.15 -18.71 -5.22
C ARG A 25 9.16 -19.07 -4.13
N GLU A 26 10.11 -19.89 -4.48
CA GLU A 26 11.21 -20.31 -3.58
C GLU A 26 12.05 -19.09 -3.16
N LEU A 27 12.34 -18.18 -4.08
CA LEU A 27 13.05 -16.94 -3.80
C LEU A 27 12.30 -16.05 -2.79
N PHE A 28 10.99 -15.83 -2.96
CA PHE A 28 10.21 -15.04 -2.01
C PHE A 28 10.24 -15.68 -0.62
N GLN A 29 10.06 -16.99 -0.53
CA GLN A 29 10.09 -17.73 0.73
C GLN A 29 11.46 -17.68 1.39
N GLU A 30 12.53 -17.88 0.61
CA GLU A 30 13.92 -17.74 1.09
C GLU A 30 14.20 -16.35 1.65
N LYS A 31 13.61 -15.30 1.05
CA LYS A 31 13.73 -13.92 1.50
C LYS A 31 12.79 -13.56 2.66
N GLY A 32 12.03 -14.52 3.18
CA GLY A 32 11.19 -14.35 4.36
C GLY A 32 9.77 -13.83 4.07
N TRP A 33 9.34 -13.82 2.80
CA TRP A 33 7.97 -13.46 2.45
C TRP A 33 7.00 -14.62 2.68
N ARG A 34 5.86 -14.33 3.28
CA ARG A 34 4.72 -15.25 3.28
C ARG A 34 3.95 -15.10 1.96
N LEU A 35 3.61 -16.24 1.36
CA LEU A 35 2.84 -16.27 0.12
C LEU A 35 1.42 -16.71 0.43
N GLU A 36 0.45 -15.82 0.16
CA GLU A 36 -0.97 -16.13 0.20
C GLU A 36 -1.47 -16.46 -1.21
N ASP A 37 -2.37 -17.42 -1.33
CA ASP A 37 -3.01 -17.74 -2.60
C ASP A 37 -4.15 -16.73 -2.85
N PRO A 38 -4.07 -15.90 -3.91
CA PRO A 38 -5.16 -14.99 -4.24
C PRO A 38 -6.48 -15.68 -4.53
N GLY A 39 -6.48 -16.99 -4.80
CA GLY A 39 -7.67 -17.82 -4.93
C GLY A 39 -8.49 -17.92 -3.64
N ASN A 40 -7.90 -17.60 -2.50
CA ASN A 40 -8.59 -17.51 -1.22
C ASN A 40 -9.35 -16.19 -1.03
N LEU A 41 -9.00 -15.17 -1.81
CA LEU A 41 -9.67 -13.86 -1.83
C LEU A 41 -10.74 -13.86 -2.94
N ARG A 42 -11.84 -14.61 -2.73
CA ARG A 42 -12.81 -14.96 -3.76
C ARG A 42 -13.81 -13.86 -4.05
N ASP A 43 -14.10 -13.03 -3.06
CA ASP A 43 -15.07 -11.94 -3.17
C ASP A 43 -14.64 -10.70 -2.36
N LEU A 44 -15.50 -9.68 -2.37
CA LEU A 44 -15.23 -8.43 -1.67
C LEU A 44 -15.16 -8.59 -0.14
N ALA A 45 -15.89 -9.55 0.42
CA ALA A 45 -15.88 -9.80 1.86
C ALA A 45 -14.56 -10.44 2.30
N ASP A 46 -14.08 -11.45 1.55
CA ASP A 46 -12.78 -12.07 1.77
C ASP A 46 -11.65 -11.01 1.64
N TYR A 47 -11.71 -10.17 0.61
CA TYR A 47 -10.72 -9.12 0.39
C TYR A 47 -10.74 -8.06 1.49
N ARG A 48 -11.92 -7.65 1.93
CA ARG A 48 -12.07 -6.73 3.06
C ARG A 48 -11.49 -7.31 4.34
N ALA A 49 -11.81 -8.57 4.65
CA ALA A 49 -11.28 -9.26 5.83
C ALA A 49 -9.75 -9.35 5.78
N TYR A 50 -9.17 -9.60 4.61
CA TYR A 50 -7.73 -9.60 4.39
C TYR A 50 -7.09 -8.25 4.74
N ILE A 51 -7.67 -7.14 4.26
CA ILE A 51 -7.20 -5.79 4.59
C ILE A 51 -7.37 -5.50 6.09
N GLU A 52 -8.51 -5.83 6.67
CA GLU A 52 -8.79 -5.60 8.09
C GLU A 52 -7.82 -6.35 9.02
N GLN A 53 -7.38 -7.54 8.63
CA GLN A 53 -6.39 -8.34 9.35
C GLN A 53 -4.95 -7.87 9.12
N SER A 54 -4.69 -7.15 8.04
CA SER A 54 -3.37 -6.60 7.75
C SER A 54 -3.03 -5.46 8.72
N ARG A 55 -1.75 -5.35 9.06
CA ARG A 55 -1.25 -4.22 9.87
C ARG A 55 -1.13 -2.94 9.05
N ALA A 56 -0.56 -3.05 7.86
CA ALA A 56 -0.27 -1.94 6.95
C ALA A 56 -0.13 -2.46 5.53
N GLU A 57 -0.08 -1.57 4.55
CA GLU A 57 0.32 -1.91 3.18
C GLU A 57 1.77 -1.50 2.93
N PHE A 58 2.51 -2.40 2.25
CA PHE A 58 3.78 -2.08 1.61
C PHE A 58 3.63 -2.30 0.10
N SER A 59 3.98 -1.32 -0.72
CA SER A 59 3.81 -1.42 -2.17
C SER A 59 4.99 -0.82 -2.93
N VAL A 60 5.44 -1.55 -3.94
CA VAL A 60 6.38 -1.06 -4.95
C VAL A 60 5.63 -0.73 -6.24
N ALA A 61 6.01 0.34 -6.90
CA ALA A 61 5.38 0.77 -8.13
C ALA A 61 6.06 0.15 -9.36
N HIS A 62 5.34 0.07 -10.47
CA HIS A 62 5.96 -0.26 -11.74
C HIS A 62 6.97 0.83 -12.13
N ASN A 63 8.16 0.43 -12.61
CA ASN A 63 9.28 1.33 -12.90
C ASN A 63 8.90 2.57 -13.71
N ARG A 64 7.97 2.43 -14.66
CA ARG A 64 7.42 3.53 -15.47
C ARG A 64 6.83 4.66 -14.61
N TYR A 65 6.11 4.33 -13.54
CA TYR A 65 5.48 5.33 -12.69
C TYR A 65 6.51 6.08 -11.84
N VAL A 66 7.58 5.39 -11.46
CA VAL A 66 8.70 5.97 -10.71
C VAL A 66 9.52 6.89 -11.60
N GLU A 67 9.94 6.39 -12.77
CA GLU A 67 10.82 7.10 -13.71
C GLU A 67 10.21 8.41 -14.21
N PHE A 68 8.91 8.42 -14.51
CA PHE A 68 8.21 9.60 -15.03
C PHE A 68 7.49 10.41 -13.94
N SER A 69 7.63 10.05 -12.67
CA SER A 69 6.97 10.75 -11.54
C SER A 69 5.50 11.06 -11.83
N THR A 70 4.75 10.02 -12.21
CA THR A 70 3.39 10.17 -12.74
C THR A 70 2.34 10.53 -11.71
N GLY A 71 2.67 10.49 -10.41
CA GLY A 71 1.71 10.64 -9.31
C GLY A 71 0.80 9.42 -9.13
N TRP A 72 1.16 8.26 -9.72
CA TRP A 72 0.32 7.06 -9.62
C TRP A 72 0.17 6.59 -8.17
N PHE A 73 -1.08 6.34 -7.78
CA PHE A 73 -1.45 5.77 -6.49
C PHE A 73 -2.45 4.62 -6.71
N SER A 74 -2.28 3.51 -6.01
CA SER A 74 -3.12 2.34 -6.21
C SER A 74 -4.50 2.51 -5.55
N ASP A 75 -5.55 2.04 -6.23
CA ASP A 75 -6.88 1.86 -5.64
C ASP A 75 -6.85 0.94 -4.41
N ARG A 76 -5.99 -0.09 -4.42
CA ARG A 76 -5.75 -0.92 -3.24
C ARG A 76 -5.27 -0.09 -2.06
N SER A 77 -4.32 0.82 -2.25
CA SER A 77 -3.79 1.68 -1.20
C SER A 77 -4.88 2.59 -0.60
N VAL A 78 -5.83 3.04 -1.42
CA VAL A 78 -7.01 3.77 -0.93
C VAL A 78 -7.85 2.92 0.03
N LEU A 79 -8.03 1.63 -0.28
CA LEU A 79 -8.79 0.72 0.59
C LEU A 79 -8.10 0.47 1.93
N TYR A 80 -6.76 0.38 1.93
CA TYR A 80 -5.99 0.32 3.18
C TYR A 80 -6.14 1.60 4.00
N LEU A 81 -5.96 2.78 3.39
CA LEU A 81 -6.18 4.07 4.07
C LEU A 81 -7.59 4.16 4.65
N ALA A 82 -8.62 3.80 3.88
CA ALA A 82 -10.02 3.82 4.31
C ALA A 82 -10.29 2.85 5.48
N SER A 83 -9.50 1.78 5.60
CA SER A 83 -9.57 0.84 6.71
C SER A 83 -8.72 1.28 7.92
N GLY A 84 -8.15 2.49 7.90
CA GLY A 84 -7.26 2.99 8.94
C GLY A 84 -5.94 2.23 9.02
N LYS A 85 -5.50 1.66 7.90
CA LYS A 85 -4.22 0.95 7.80
C LYS A 85 -3.19 1.86 7.16
N PRO A 86 -2.04 2.10 7.82
CA PRO A 86 -0.96 2.89 7.22
C PRO A 86 -0.47 2.28 5.90
N VAL A 87 -0.04 3.15 5.01
CA VAL A 87 0.42 2.79 3.67
C VAL A 87 1.85 3.29 3.47
N LEU A 88 2.75 2.40 3.09
CA LEU A 88 4.13 2.71 2.71
C LEU A 88 4.34 2.32 1.25
N VAL A 89 4.46 3.30 0.37
CA VAL A 89 4.55 3.11 -1.09
C VAL A 89 5.83 3.68 -1.67
N GLN A 90 6.32 3.06 -2.74
CA GLN A 90 7.40 3.64 -3.50
C GLN A 90 6.96 4.97 -4.12
N SER A 91 7.81 6.00 -4.01
CA SER A 91 7.53 7.33 -4.56
C SER A 91 7.32 7.26 -6.08
N THR A 92 6.22 7.86 -6.51
CA THR A 92 5.86 8.08 -7.92
C THR A 92 5.57 9.55 -8.19
N GLY A 93 5.94 10.44 -7.26
CA GLY A 93 5.52 11.84 -7.26
C GLY A 93 4.16 12.06 -6.58
N ILE A 94 3.58 11.05 -5.92
CA ILE A 94 2.28 11.17 -5.23
C ILE A 94 2.32 12.20 -4.11
N GLU A 95 3.47 12.42 -3.50
CA GLU A 95 3.72 13.41 -2.46
C GLU A 95 3.45 14.86 -2.91
N HIS A 96 3.33 15.12 -4.21
CA HIS A 96 2.90 16.41 -4.75
C HIS A 96 1.38 16.59 -4.74
N HIS A 97 0.62 15.51 -4.49
CA HIS A 97 -0.84 15.47 -4.58
C HIS A 97 -1.52 15.11 -3.27
N LEU A 98 -0.85 14.32 -2.43
CA LEU A 98 -1.37 13.85 -1.14
C LEU A 98 -0.41 14.18 0.00
N PRO A 99 -0.92 14.45 1.21
CA PRO A 99 -0.07 14.62 2.39
C PRO A 99 0.63 13.29 2.72
N THR A 100 1.93 13.36 2.93
CA THR A 100 2.77 12.22 3.31
C THR A 100 3.43 12.42 4.67
N GLY A 101 4.07 11.38 5.20
CA GLY A 101 4.77 11.38 6.48
C GLY A 101 3.93 10.86 7.65
N LYS A 102 2.59 10.86 7.55
CA LYS A 102 1.69 10.26 8.55
C LYS A 102 0.56 9.55 7.83
N GLY A 103 0.33 8.28 8.15
CA GLY A 103 -0.70 7.46 7.52
C GLY A 103 -0.33 6.98 6.11
N LEU A 104 0.17 7.88 5.28
CA LEU A 104 0.78 7.60 3.98
C LEU A 104 2.26 8.01 4.05
N LEU A 105 3.16 7.07 3.82
CA LEU A 105 4.60 7.28 3.73
C LEU A 105 5.09 6.87 2.35
N THR A 106 6.13 7.55 1.88
CA THR A 106 6.78 7.23 0.60
C THR A 106 8.24 6.86 0.83
N PHE A 107 8.79 6.05 -0.08
CA PHE A 107 10.21 5.69 -0.08
C PHE A 107 10.76 5.64 -1.50
N THR A 108 12.05 5.88 -1.64
CA THR A 108 12.81 5.77 -2.89
C THR A 108 13.89 4.69 -2.77
N THR A 109 14.45 4.53 -1.57
CA THR A 109 15.53 3.57 -1.29
C THR A 109 15.09 2.50 -0.31
N MET A 110 15.88 1.44 -0.20
CA MET A 110 15.66 0.36 0.78
C MET A 110 15.76 0.90 2.22
N GLU A 111 16.69 1.80 2.47
CA GLU A 111 16.91 2.42 3.78
C GLU A 111 15.71 3.26 4.20
N GLU A 112 15.13 4.01 3.28
CA GLU A 112 13.89 4.77 3.52
C GLU A 112 12.69 3.84 3.77
N ALA A 113 12.61 2.72 3.05
CA ALA A 113 11.56 1.72 3.30
C ALA A 113 11.68 1.12 4.69
N ILE A 114 12.88 0.78 5.15
CA ILE A 114 13.14 0.27 6.50
C ILE A 114 12.74 1.34 7.53
N ALA A 115 13.20 2.57 7.38
CA ALA A 115 12.86 3.66 8.28
C ALA A 115 11.35 3.92 8.34
N GLY A 116 10.65 3.87 7.20
CA GLY A 116 9.19 4.00 7.14
C GLY A 116 8.45 2.90 7.90
N ILE A 117 8.94 1.66 7.85
CA ILE A 117 8.37 0.53 8.60
C ILE A 117 8.58 0.75 10.11
N GLU A 118 9.78 1.16 10.52
CA GLU A 118 10.10 1.44 11.91
C GLU A 118 9.25 2.60 12.47
N GLU A 119 9.07 3.66 11.68
CA GLU A 119 8.21 4.80 12.03
C GLU A 119 6.75 4.37 12.23
N ILE A 120 6.19 3.60 11.28
CA ILE A 120 4.82 3.06 11.41
C ILE A 120 4.71 2.19 12.66
N ASN A 121 5.68 1.34 12.93
CA ASN A 121 5.65 0.44 14.09
C ASN A 121 5.79 1.20 15.42
N GLY A 122 6.62 2.22 15.47
CA GLY A 122 6.84 3.06 16.65
C GLY A 122 5.64 3.91 17.02
N ASN A 123 4.87 4.36 16.03
CA ASN A 123 3.76 5.31 16.19
C ASN A 123 2.46 4.83 15.55
N TYR A 124 2.17 3.53 15.61
CA TYR A 124 1.07 2.89 14.86
C TYR A 124 -0.28 3.58 15.00
N VAL A 125 -0.68 3.94 16.21
CA VAL A 125 -1.99 4.59 16.47
C VAL A 125 -2.09 5.94 15.76
N LEU A 126 -1.02 6.71 15.74
CA LEU A 126 -0.95 7.99 15.02
C LEU A 126 -1.12 7.75 13.51
N HIS A 127 -0.36 6.81 12.95
CA HIS A 127 -0.41 6.50 11.53
C HIS A 127 -1.76 5.90 11.11
N SER A 128 -2.34 5.04 11.94
CA SER A 128 -3.67 4.46 11.68
C SER A 128 -4.76 5.52 11.60
N ARG A 129 -4.75 6.50 12.52
CA ARG A 129 -5.70 7.62 12.50
C ARG A 129 -5.48 8.51 11.28
N ALA A 130 -4.25 8.90 11.01
CA ALA A 130 -3.91 9.74 9.88
C ALA A 130 -4.25 9.07 8.52
N ALA A 131 -4.09 7.75 8.41
CA ALA A 131 -4.50 6.99 7.24
C ALA A 131 -6.00 7.15 6.96
N ARG A 132 -6.82 7.02 7.99
CA ARG A 132 -8.26 7.21 7.87
C ARG A 132 -8.63 8.65 7.50
N GLU A 133 -8.00 9.64 8.11
CA GLU A 133 -8.20 11.06 7.81
C GLU A 133 -7.88 11.39 6.34
N ILE A 134 -6.79 10.84 5.79
CA ILE A 134 -6.45 10.99 4.38
C ILE A 134 -7.54 10.41 3.48
N ALA A 135 -8.05 9.21 3.81
CA ALA A 135 -9.12 8.60 3.01
C ALA A 135 -10.39 9.45 3.01
N GLU A 136 -10.81 9.96 4.16
CA GLU A 136 -12.00 10.80 4.30
C GLU A 136 -11.86 12.17 3.63
N GLU A 137 -10.65 12.72 3.61
CA GLU A 137 -10.43 14.04 3.01
C GLU A 137 -10.26 13.99 1.49
N TYR A 138 -9.51 13.00 0.97
CA TYR A 138 -9.06 12.98 -0.42
C TYR A 138 -9.80 11.97 -1.30
N PHE A 139 -10.41 10.94 -0.70
CA PHE A 139 -11.01 9.82 -1.45
C PHE A 139 -12.49 9.57 -1.12
N ASP A 140 -13.10 10.42 -0.29
CA ASP A 140 -14.54 10.37 -0.07
C ASP A 140 -15.29 10.68 -1.37
N SER A 141 -16.19 9.77 -1.76
CA SER A 141 -16.88 9.83 -3.05
C SER A 141 -17.72 11.11 -3.20
N ASP A 142 -18.40 11.56 -2.15
CA ASP A 142 -19.27 12.73 -2.21
C ASP A 142 -18.42 13.99 -2.41
N ARG A 143 -17.30 14.08 -1.71
CA ARG A 143 -16.35 15.19 -1.86
C ARG A 143 -15.68 15.22 -3.24
N VAL A 144 -15.24 14.07 -3.74
CA VAL A 144 -14.58 13.97 -5.05
C VAL A 144 -15.58 14.29 -6.16
N LEU A 145 -16.78 13.70 -6.13
CA LEU A 145 -17.83 13.95 -7.12
C LEU A 145 -18.31 15.42 -7.09
N ALA A 146 -18.50 16.00 -5.90
CA ALA A 146 -18.85 17.42 -5.79
C ALA A 146 -17.78 18.34 -6.42
N LYS A 147 -16.49 18.05 -6.19
CA LYS A 147 -15.38 18.80 -6.84
C LYS A 147 -15.45 18.71 -8.36
N ILE A 148 -15.68 17.51 -8.90
CA ILE A 148 -15.81 17.30 -10.36
C ILE A 148 -17.00 18.06 -10.91
N LEU A 149 -18.18 17.93 -10.31
CA LEU A 149 -19.39 18.62 -10.74
C LEU A 149 -19.22 20.14 -10.72
N ASN A 150 -18.69 20.71 -9.65
CA ASN A 150 -18.40 22.14 -9.56
C ASN A 150 -17.41 22.61 -10.65
N HIS A 151 -16.43 21.79 -11.01
CA HIS A 151 -15.46 22.13 -12.05
C HIS A 151 -16.07 22.19 -13.45
N ILE A 152 -17.09 21.40 -13.71
CA ILE A 152 -17.81 21.38 -15.01
C ILE A 152 -19.07 22.26 -15.03
N GLY A 153 -19.32 23.04 -13.96
CA GLY A 153 -20.36 24.05 -13.92
C GLY A 153 -21.76 23.53 -13.50
N TYR A 154 -21.79 22.45 -12.73
CA TYR A 154 -23.00 21.94 -12.07
C TYR A 154 -23.03 22.29 -10.59
#